data_d2fc5cf98fc6a33f190a0526ee315ed4
#
_entry.id   d2fc5cf98fc6a33f190a0526ee315ed4
#
_cell.length_a   1.000
_cell.length_b   1.000
_cell.length_c   1.000
_cell.angle_alpha   90.00
_cell.angle_beta   90.00
_cell.angle_gamma   90.00
#
_symmetry.space_group_name_H-M   'P 1'
#
loop_
_entity.id
_entity.type
_entity.pdbx_description
1 polymer ?
#
loop_
_entity_poly.entity_id
_entity_poly.type
_entity_poly.pdbx_seq_one_letter_code
_entity_poly.pdbx_strand_id
1 'polypeptide(L)'
;MAERITPKQFHDSEGIDDWRVLWSVAFALYRTDDFATGLKLVQEIGRLAAVAEHAPDLNLRARVLEVRLITKAHWSLTEADLSLARQISAAAKDLGVTADPEHTRTWEFAIDALDVDKVRAFWCAVLGYELAGQSDIVDPDGLYPPVYVQKMDTMRTGRNRIHIDVAVPHDQAQARVAAALAAGGTLVSDRGAPMWWTLADPEGNEVDLATWIGRD
;
A
#
# COMPACT_ATOMS: atom_id res chain seq x y z
N MET A 1 -18.34 14.68 -11.76
CA MET A 1 -17.68 13.59 -11.00
C MET A 1 -17.68 12.37 -11.89
N ALA A 2 -16.54 11.67 -12.04
CA ALA A 2 -16.49 10.43 -12.83
C ALA A 2 -17.43 9.39 -12.20
N GLU A 3 -18.16 8.65 -13.04
CA GLU A 3 -19.08 7.60 -12.62
C GLU A 3 -18.28 6.43 -12.01
N ARG A 4 -18.73 5.93 -10.85
CA ARG A 4 -18.11 4.76 -10.20
C ARG A 4 -18.48 3.50 -10.96
N ILE A 5 -17.52 2.59 -11.07
CA ILE A 5 -17.72 1.27 -11.65
C ILE A 5 -17.31 0.18 -10.66
N THR A 6 -17.94 -0.97 -10.77
CA THR A 6 -17.58 -2.14 -9.97
C THR A 6 -16.38 -2.86 -10.57
N PRO A 7 -15.63 -3.68 -9.79
CA PRO A 7 -14.60 -4.58 -10.32
C PRO A 7 -15.12 -5.47 -11.47
N LYS A 8 -16.36 -5.93 -11.37
CA LYS A 8 -16.98 -6.74 -12.41
C LYS A 8 -17.17 -5.94 -13.72
N GLN A 9 -17.71 -4.72 -13.63
CA GLN A 9 -17.86 -3.85 -14.80
C GLN A 9 -16.51 -3.54 -15.46
N PHE A 10 -15.48 -3.31 -14.66
CA PHE A 10 -14.12 -3.13 -15.17
C PHE A 10 -13.66 -4.37 -15.95
N HIS A 11 -13.77 -5.57 -15.37
CA HIS A 11 -13.34 -6.82 -15.99
C HIS A 11 -14.18 -7.24 -17.21
N ASP A 12 -15.47 -6.88 -17.26
CA ASP A 12 -16.35 -7.16 -18.39
C ASP A 12 -16.11 -6.21 -19.58
N SER A 13 -15.26 -5.19 -19.39
CA SER A 13 -14.97 -4.20 -20.43
C SER A 13 -13.91 -4.70 -21.41
N GLU A 14 -14.01 -4.28 -22.66
CA GLU A 14 -13.02 -4.60 -23.69
C GLU A 14 -11.73 -3.77 -23.53
N GLY A 15 -10.60 -4.34 -23.95
CA GLY A 15 -9.32 -3.65 -24.03
C GLY A 15 -8.58 -3.48 -22.69
N ILE A 16 -8.88 -4.33 -21.71
CA ILE A 16 -8.24 -4.32 -20.37
C ILE A 16 -7.61 -5.67 -20.00
N ASP A 17 -7.26 -6.48 -20.99
CA ASP A 17 -6.69 -7.83 -20.76
C ASP A 17 -5.40 -7.81 -19.95
N ASP A 18 -4.66 -6.70 -20.01
CA ASP A 18 -3.43 -6.43 -19.24
C ASP A 18 -3.69 -6.26 -17.73
N TRP A 19 -4.93 -6.00 -17.35
CA TRP A 19 -5.28 -5.52 -16.01
C TRP A 19 -5.95 -6.59 -15.14
N ARG A 20 -5.72 -6.49 -13.83
CA ARG A 20 -6.44 -7.25 -12.80
C ARG A 20 -6.88 -6.31 -11.70
N VAL A 21 -8.14 -6.42 -11.30
CA VAL A 21 -8.61 -5.71 -10.11
C VAL A 21 -8.36 -6.58 -8.89
N LEU A 22 -7.58 -6.06 -7.95
CA LEU A 22 -7.33 -6.68 -6.66
C LEU A 22 -7.94 -5.77 -5.60
N TRP A 23 -8.92 -6.28 -4.87
CA TRP A 23 -9.86 -5.51 -4.04
C TRP A 23 -10.56 -4.41 -4.86
N SER A 24 -10.17 -3.14 -4.71
CA SER A 24 -10.76 -2.00 -5.43
C SER A 24 -9.76 -1.25 -6.32
N VAL A 25 -8.57 -1.77 -6.51
CA VAL A 25 -7.49 -1.16 -7.31
C VAL A 25 -7.26 -1.97 -8.57
N ALA A 26 -7.16 -1.33 -9.72
CA ALA A 26 -6.75 -1.98 -10.96
C ALA A 26 -5.22 -1.94 -11.08
N PHE A 27 -4.64 -3.11 -11.31
CA PHE A 27 -3.20 -3.32 -11.45
C PHE A 27 -2.87 -3.82 -12.84
N ALA A 28 -1.81 -3.28 -13.44
CA ALA A 28 -1.12 -3.88 -14.58
C ALA A 28 0.37 -4.05 -14.26
N LEU A 29 0.93 -5.18 -14.67
CA LEU A 29 2.34 -5.46 -14.57
C LEU A 29 2.92 -5.62 -15.97
N TYR A 30 3.88 -4.78 -16.32
CA TYR A 30 4.52 -4.78 -17.62
C TYR A 30 5.96 -5.28 -17.51
N ARG A 31 6.34 -6.25 -18.36
CA ARG A 31 7.73 -6.72 -18.49
C ARG A 31 8.44 -5.82 -19.46
N THR A 32 9.47 -5.13 -18.98
CA THR A 32 10.34 -4.28 -19.80
C THR A 32 11.69 -4.97 -20.00
N ASP A 33 12.26 -4.89 -21.19
CA ASP A 33 13.56 -5.52 -21.47
C ASP A 33 14.67 -4.89 -20.62
N ASP A 34 14.59 -3.57 -20.45
CA ASP A 34 15.49 -2.77 -19.66
C ASP A 34 14.80 -1.56 -19.00
N PHE A 35 15.52 -0.86 -18.16
CA PHE A 35 15.04 0.32 -17.46
C PHE A 35 14.67 1.47 -18.42
N ALA A 36 15.42 1.62 -19.54
CA ALA A 36 15.15 2.69 -20.50
C ALA A 36 13.82 2.48 -21.24
N THR A 37 13.49 1.24 -21.58
CA THR A 37 12.19 0.87 -22.16
C THR A 37 11.06 1.14 -21.15
N GLY A 38 11.24 0.77 -19.90
CA GLY A 38 10.28 1.10 -18.84
C GLY A 38 10.09 2.60 -18.67
N LEU A 39 11.17 3.37 -18.73
CA LEU A 39 11.10 4.83 -18.63
C LEU A 39 10.33 5.46 -19.80
N LYS A 40 10.46 4.94 -21.03
CA LYS A 40 9.66 5.39 -22.17
C LYS A 40 8.16 5.18 -21.92
N LEU A 41 7.80 4.02 -21.39
CA LEU A 41 6.39 3.75 -21.05
C LEU A 41 5.90 4.69 -19.93
N VAL A 42 6.69 4.93 -18.88
CA VAL A 42 6.37 5.91 -17.81
C VAL A 42 6.14 7.31 -18.39
N GLN A 43 6.98 7.77 -19.32
CA GLN A 43 6.85 9.07 -19.97
C GLN A 43 5.52 9.18 -20.76
N GLU A 44 5.16 8.13 -21.49
CA GLU A 44 3.91 8.10 -22.24
C GLU A 44 2.69 8.04 -21.32
N ILE A 45 2.76 7.23 -20.24
CA ILE A 45 1.71 7.22 -19.20
C ILE A 45 1.56 8.60 -18.57
N GLY A 46 2.67 9.29 -18.27
CA GLY A 46 2.63 10.65 -17.72
C GLY A 46 1.92 11.64 -18.66
N ARG A 47 2.14 11.52 -19.98
CA ARG A 47 1.44 12.35 -20.98
C ARG A 47 -0.07 12.05 -21.02
N LEU A 48 -0.44 10.77 -20.99
CA LEU A 48 -1.85 10.32 -20.96
C LEU A 48 -2.54 10.79 -19.67
N ALA A 49 -1.90 10.63 -18.54
CA ALA A 49 -2.38 11.03 -17.22
C ALA A 49 -2.64 12.55 -17.14
N ALA A 50 -1.74 13.37 -17.71
CA ALA A 50 -1.92 14.82 -17.77
C ALA A 50 -3.13 15.24 -18.61
N VAL A 51 -3.40 14.55 -19.72
CA VAL A 51 -4.59 14.80 -20.56
C VAL A 51 -5.87 14.36 -19.87
N ALA A 52 -5.81 13.23 -19.13
CA ALA A 52 -6.95 12.68 -18.40
C ALA A 52 -7.23 13.41 -17.07
N GLU A 53 -6.33 14.28 -16.62
CA GLU A 53 -6.34 14.87 -15.26
C GLU A 53 -6.48 13.79 -14.17
N HIS A 54 -5.90 12.61 -14.42
CA HIS A 54 -6.01 11.43 -13.57
C HIS A 54 -4.67 10.69 -13.52
N ALA A 55 -3.98 10.75 -12.38
CA ALA A 55 -2.65 10.21 -12.24
C ALA A 55 -2.66 8.78 -11.66
N PRO A 56 -2.03 7.81 -12.34
CA PRO A 56 -1.77 6.48 -11.79
C PRO A 56 -0.62 6.50 -10.80
N ASP A 57 -0.56 5.52 -9.91
CA ASP A 57 0.66 5.21 -9.17
C ASP A 57 1.56 4.32 -10.04
N LEU A 58 2.86 4.64 -10.11
CA LEU A 58 3.83 3.94 -10.94
C LEU A 58 5.01 3.44 -10.11
N ASN A 59 5.37 2.17 -10.29
CA ASN A 59 6.54 1.57 -9.65
C ASN A 59 7.47 0.96 -10.70
N LEU A 60 8.46 1.75 -11.14
CA LEU A 60 9.44 1.32 -12.13
C LEU A 60 10.63 0.63 -11.45
N ARG A 61 10.91 -0.59 -11.87
CA ARG A 61 12.08 -1.40 -11.50
C ARG A 61 12.95 -1.67 -12.72
N ALA A 62 14.09 -2.33 -12.54
CA ALA A 62 15.05 -2.59 -13.61
C ALA A 62 14.43 -3.19 -14.90
N ARG A 63 13.45 -4.09 -14.75
CA ARG A 63 12.81 -4.83 -15.86
C ARG A 63 11.28 -4.98 -15.69
N VAL A 64 10.69 -4.19 -14.84
CA VAL A 64 9.25 -4.26 -14.52
C VAL A 64 8.72 -2.88 -14.24
N LEU A 65 7.56 -2.57 -14.80
CA LEU A 65 6.73 -1.44 -14.43
C LEU A 65 5.39 -1.95 -13.89
N GLU A 66 5.09 -1.65 -12.64
CA GLU A 66 3.76 -1.81 -12.08
C GLU A 66 3.00 -0.49 -12.19
N VAL A 67 1.77 -0.59 -12.64
CA VAL A 67 0.84 0.54 -12.76
C VAL A 67 -0.39 0.24 -11.91
N ARG A 68 -0.82 1.21 -11.10
CA ARG A 68 -2.03 1.11 -10.28
C ARG A 68 -2.97 2.25 -10.59
N LEU A 69 -4.24 1.93 -10.75
CA LEU A 69 -5.31 2.88 -10.99
C LEU A 69 -6.38 2.75 -9.91
N ILE A 70 -6.71 3.87 -9.31
CA ILE A 70 -7.82 4.03 -8.38
C ILE A 70 -8.14 5.51 -8.25
N THR A 71 -9.40 5.85 -8.23
CA THR A 71 -9.83 7.21 -7.90
C THR A 71 -9.81 7.41 -6.39
N LYS A 72 -8.70 7.97 -5.86
CA LYS A 72 -8.44 8.12 -4.41
C LYS A 72 -9.55 8.89 -3.68
N ALA A 73 -10.20 9.87 -4.33
CA ALA A 73 -11.31 10.61 -3.73
C ALA A 73 -12.50 9.73 -3.29
N HIS A 74 -12.60 8.53 -3.83
CA HIS A 74 -13.70 7.60 -3.58
C HIS A 74 -13.24 6.20 -3.15
N TRP A 75 -11.93 5.95 -3.17
CA TRP A 75 -11.33 4.63 -2.94
C TRP A 75 -12.02 3.53 -3.79
N SER A 76 -12.32 3.86 -5.05
CA SER A 76 -13.03 3.00 -5.98
C SER A 76 -12.61 3.27 -7.42
N LEU A 77 -12.86 2.31 -8.30
CA LEU A 77 -12.70 2.50 -9.74
C LEU A 77 -13.81 3.39 -10.31
N THR A 78 -13.47 4.11 -11.36
CA THR A 78 -14.36 4.98 -12.13
C THR A 78 -14.16 4.77 -13.62
N GLU A 79 -15.02 5.35 -14.45
CA GLU A 79 -14.85 5.37 -15.91
C GLU A 79 -13.54 6.07 -16.34
N ALA A 80 -13.02 6.99 -15.55
CA ALA A 80 -11.71 7.61 -15.81
C ALA A 80 -10.57 6.59 -15.70
N ASP A 81 -10.60 5.73 -14.65
CA ASP A 81 -9.64 4.64 -14.49
C ASP A 81 -9.71 3.67 -15.67
N LEU A 82 -10.91 3.28 -16.08
CA LEU A 82 -11.12 2.36 -17.21
C LEU A 82 -10.62 2.95 -18.54
N SER A 83 -10.92 4.22 -18.80
CA SER A 83 -10.45 4.92 -19.99
C SER A 83 -8.94 5.02 -20.03
N LEU A 84 -8.32 5.40 -18.92
CA LEU A 84 -6.86 5.51 -18.83
C LEU A 84 -6.18 4.14 -18.93
N ALA A 85 -6.76 3.08 -18.34
CA ALA A 85 -6.27 1.70 -18.46
C ALA A 85 -6.14 1.25 -19.92
N ARG A 86 -7.18 1.50 -20.74
CA ARG A 86 -7.16 1.19 -22.18
C ARG A 86 -6.06 1.94 -22.91
N GLN A 87 -5.88 3.21 -22.61
CA GLN A 87 -4.87 4.05 -23.25
C GLN A 87 -3.45 3.58 -22.88
N ILE A 88 -3.23 3.20 -21.62
CA ILE A 88 -1.95 2.65 -21.15
C ILE A 88 -1.65 1.31 -21.83
N SER A 89 -2.64 0.42 -21.95
CA SER A 89 -2.45 -0.84 -22.68
C SER A 89 -2.10 -0.62 -24.15
N ALA A 90 -2.73 0.32 -24.82
CA ALA A 90 -2.39 0.69 -26.19
C ALA A 90 -0.96 1.23 -26.30
N ALA A 91 -0.56 2.12 -25.40
CA ALA A 91 0.80 2.68 -25.37
C ALA A 91 1.87 1.60 -25.09
N ALA A 92 1.61 0.67 -24.18
CA ALA A 92 2.50 -0.46 -23.92
C ALA A 92 2.68 -1.33 -25.18
N LYS A 93 1.58 -1.64 -25.87
CA LYS A 93 1.59 -2.40 -27.11
C LYS A 93 2.39 -1.69 -28.20
N ASP A 94 2.22 -0.38 -28.39
CA ASP A 94 2.93 0.43 -29.38
C ASP A 94 4.44 0.48 -29.11
N LEU A 95 4.85 0.40 -27.84
CA LEU A 95 6.25 0.31 -27.42
C LEU A 95 6.81 -1.12 -27.42
N GLY A 96 6.00 -2.13 -27.79
CA GLY A 96 6.39 -3.54 -27.76
C GLY A 96 6.57 -4.11 -26.35
N VAL A 97 6.00 -3.47 -25.33
CA VAL A 97 6.08 -3.92 -23.95
C VAL A 97 4.97 -4.91 -23.65
N THR A 98 5.33 -6.06 -23.06
CA THR A 98 4.38 -7.16 -22.78
C THR A 98 3.82 -7.05 -21.36
N ALA A 99 2.49 -7.18 -21.24
CA ALA A 99 1.84 -7.31 -19.95
C ALA A 99 2.02 -8.72 -19.36
N ASP A 100 2.04 -8.80 -18.04
CA ASP A 100 2.16 -10.04 -17.26
C ASP A 100 1.10 -10.07 -16.14
N PRO A 101 -0.19 -10.17 -16.50
CA PRO A 101 -1.28 -10.09 -15.54
C PRO A 101 -1.32 -11.26 -14.54
N GLU A 102 -0.69 -12.39 -14.85
CA GLU A 102 -0.65 -13.57 -13.99
C GLU A 102 0.23 -13.38 -12.75
N HIS A 103 1.21 -12.47 -12.83
CA HIS A 103 2.11 -12.15 -11.70
C HIS A 103 1.71 -10.91 -10.92
N THR A 104 0.56 -10.34 -11.23
CA THR A 104 -0.01 -9.21 -10.48
C THR A 104 -0.48 -9.69 -9.10
N ARG A 105 -0.04 -9.02 -8.03
CA ARG A 105 -0.40 -9.37 -6.66
C ARG A 105 -0.28 -8.17 -5.73
N THR A 106 -1.05 -8.20 -4.66
CA THR A 106 -0.92 -7.29 -3.52
C THR A 106 -1.20 -8.05 -2.23
N TRP A 107 -1.01 -7.42 -1.10
CA TRP A 107 -1.23 -8.02 0.22
C TRP A 107 -1.53 -6.93 1.23
N GLU A 108 -2.14 -7.30 2.35
CA GLU A 108 -2.38 -6.46 3.50
C GLU A 108 -2.06 -7.23 4.78
N PHE A 109 -1.86 -6.50 5.86
CA PHE A 109 -1.87 -7.10 7.20
C PHE A 109 -3.28 -7.06 7.76
N ALA A 110 -3.71 -8.16 8.39
CA ALA A 110 -4.92 -8.19 9.18
C ALA A 110 -4.55 -8.33 10.66
N ILE A 111 -5.07 -7.44 11.50
CA ILE A 111 -4.87 -7.44 12.95
C ILE A 111 -6.23 -7.66 13.60
N ASP A 112 -6.37 -8.76 14.34
CA ASP A 112 -7.57 -9.02 15.13
C ASP A 112 -7.59 -8.13 16.38
N ALA A 113 -8.70 -7.44 16.66
CA ALA A 113 -8.84 -6.51 17.78
C ALA A 113 -10.22 -6.58 18.47
N LEU A 114 -10.24 -6.44 19.79
CA LEU A 114 -11.46 -6.20 20.56
C LEU A 114 -11.90 -4.73 20.46
N ASP A 115 -10.95 -3.80 20.47
CA ASP A 115 -11.18 -2.37 20.33
C ASP A 115 -10.47 -1.84 19.08
N VAL A 116 -11.17 -1.93 17.95
CA VAL A 116 -10.65 -1.56 16.62
C VAL A 116 -10.10 -0.13 16.60
N ASP A 117 -10.78 0.82 17.25
CA ASP A 117 -10.35 2.22 17.18
C ASP A 117 -9.05 2.47 17.94
N LYS A 118 -8.86 1.86 19.09
CA LYS A 118 -7.59 1.98 19.85
C LYS A 118 -6.44 1.33 19.13
N VAL A 119 -6.65 0.15 18.56
CA VAL A 119 -5.62 -0.56 17.80
C VAL A 119 -5.24 0.25 16.55
N ARG A 120 -6.21 0.76 15.79
CA ARG A 120 -5.97 1.62 14.62
C ARG A 120 -5.16 2.87 14.98
N ALA A 121 -5.51 3.55 16.09
CA ALA A 121 -4.80 4.76 16.51
C ALA A 121 -3.31 4.48 16.78
N PHE A 122 -3.01 3.39 17.45
CA PHE A 122 -1.62 2.96 17.70
C PHE A 122 -0.88 2.68 16.39
N TRP A 123 -1.46 1.86 15.50
CA TRP A 123 -0.81 1.48 14.25
C TRP A 123 -0.66 2.64 13.27
N CYS A 124 -1.60 3.59 13.24
CA CYS A 124 -1.40 4.86 12.53
C CYS A 124 -0.16 5.60 13.04
N ALA A 125 0.01 5.70 14.36
CA ALA A 125 1.15 6.40 14.95
C ALA A 125 2.48 5.68 14.68
N VAL A 126 2.51 4.35 14.74
CA VAL A 126 3.70 3.53 14.47
C VAL A 126 4.12 3.61 13.00
N LEU A 127 3.17 3.38 12.08
CA LEU A 127 3.45 3.29 10.65
C LEU A 127 3.52 4.66 9.97
N GLY A 128 2.94 5.70 10.56
CA GLY A 128 2.74 7.01 9.92
C GLY A 128 1.59 6.97 8.94
N TYR A 129 0.60 6.13 9.19
CA TYR A 129 -0.57 5.90 8.35
C TYR A 129 -1.74 6.79 8.76
N GLU A 130 -2.75 6.80 7.90
CA GLU A 130 -4.01 7.51 8.10
C GLU A 130 -5.18 6.53 8.19
N LEU A 131 -6.23 6.96 8.90
CA LEU A 131 -7.48 6.19 9.01
C LEU A 131 -8.20 6.16 7.66
N ALA A 132 -8.61 4.96 7.22
CA ALA A 132 -9.44 4.75 6.04
C ALA A 132 -10.67 3.90 6.39
N GLY A 133 -11.86 4.36 5.99
CA GLY A 133 -13.10 3.66 6.34
C GLY A 133 -13.26 3.40 7.84
N GLN A 134 -13.91 2.28 8.18
CA GLN A 134 -14.20 1.90 9.57
C GLN A 134 -13.15 0.96 10.18
N SER A 135 -12.36 0.27 9.37
CA SER A 135 -11.47 -0.81 9.82
C SER A 135 -10.04 -0.70 9.28
N ASP A 136 -9.83 0.06 8.20
CA ASP A 136 -8.55 0.13 7.53
C ASP A 136 -7.71 1.29 8.01
N ILE A 137 -6.39 1.13 7.87
CA ILE A 137 -5.42 2.21 7.89
C ILE A 137 -4.52 2.08 6.66
N VAL A 138 -4.16 3.20 6.06
CA VAL A 138 -3.45 3.25 4.79
C VAL A 138 -2.26 4.18 4.85
N ASP A 139 -1.24 3.84 4.09
CA ASP A 139 -0.15 4.76 3.80
C ASP A 139 -0.69 5.92 2.94
N PRO A 140 -0.55 7.19 3.38
CA PRO A 140 -1.04 8.34 2.63
C PRO A 140 -0.41 8.47 1.23
N ASP A 141 0.84 8.01 1.08
CA ASP A 141 1.54 8.02 -0.20
C ASP A 141 1.26 6.78 -1.07
N GLY A 142 0.65 5.73 -0.49
CA GLY A 142 0.31 4.48 -1.20
C GLY A 142 1.51 3.60 -1.54
N LEU A 143 2.67 3.80 -0.87
CA LEU A 143 3.91 3.07 -1.12
C LEU A 143 3.93 1.69 -0.44
N TYR A 144 3.24 1.57 0.69
CA TYR A 144 3.23 0.38 1.53
C TYR A 144 1.84 -0.24 1.62
N PRO A 145 1.75 -1.52 2.02
CA PRO A 145 0.48 -2.24 2.10
C PRO A 145 -0.43 -1.65 3.19
N PRO A 146 -1.75 -1.70 2.99
CA PRO A 146 -2.72 -1.31 4.02
C PRO A 146 -2.70 -2.29 5.18
N VAL A 147 -3.31 -1.87 6.29
CA VAL A 147 -3.60 -2.73 7.44
C VAL A 147 -5.10 -2.74 7.67
N TYR A 148 -5.68 -3.92 7.73
CA TYR A 148 -7.07 -4.15 8.10
C TYR A 148 -7.16 -4.53 9.57
N VAL A 149 -7.93 -3.80 10.37
CA VAL A 149 -8.16 -4.15 11.78
C VAL A 149 -9.52 -4.82 11.91
N GLN A 150 -9.46 -6.14 12.13
CA GLN A 150 -10.64 -6.98 12.16
C GLN A 150 -11.21 -7.09 13.58
N LYS A 151 -12.51 -6.80 13.73
CA LYS A 151 -13.20 -7.00 15.01
C LYS A 151 -13.22 -8.48 15.38
N MET A 152 -12.81 -8.80 16.61
CA MET A 152 -12.97 -10.14 17.21
C MET A 152 -13.84 -10.07 18.46
N ASP A 153 -14.36 -11.23 18.89
CA ASP A 153 -15.29 -11.33 20.02
C ASP A 153 -14.58 -11.74 21.34
N THR A 154 -13.43 -12.38 21.26
CA THR A 154 -12.75 -12.97 22.40
C THR A 154 -11.26 -12.70 22.33
N MET A 155 -10.67 -12.22 23.44
CA MET A 155 -9.23 -12.01 23.56
C MET A 155 -8.48 -13.33 23.36
N ARG A 156 -7.45 -13.28 22.53
CA ARG A 156 -6.48 -14.38 22.41
C ARG A 156 -5.45 -14.29 23.54
N THR A 157 -5.05 -15.42 24.06
CA THR A 157 -3.99 -15.50 25.08
C THR A 157 -2.69 -15.97 24.44
N GLY A 158 -1.59 -15.36 24.83
CA GLY A 158 -0.24 -15.70 24.35
C GLY A 158 0.33 -14.68 23.39
N ARG A 159 1.66 -14.70 23.27
CA ARG A 159 2.41 -13.83 22.36
C ARG A 159 2.19 -14.25 20.91
N ASN A 160 2.04 -13.28 20.02
CA ASN A 160 2.02 -13.54 18.58
C ASN A 160 3.35 -14.17 18.11
N ARG A 161 3.29 -15.04 17.11
CA ARG A 161 4.48 -15.64 16.49
C ARG A 161 5.10 -14.76 15.42
N ILE A 162 4.38 -13.73 14.98
CA ILE A 162 4.79 -12.78 13.98
C ILE A 162 4.77 -11.41 14.64
N HIS A 163 5.76 -10.59 14.39
CA HIS A 163 5.79 -9.16 14.65
C HIS A 163 6.22 -8.44 13.37
N ILE A 164 6.06 -7.14 13.35
CA ILE A 164 6.42 -6.30 12.22
C ILE A 164 7.63 -5.46 12.61
N ASP A 165 8.65 -5.42 11.75
CA ASP A 165 9.77 -4.51 11.90
C ASP A 165 9.55 -3.30 11.00
N VAL A 166 9.48 -2.11 11.60
CA VAL A 166 9.33 -0.84 10.91
C VAL A 166 10.64 -0.08 10.97
N ALA A 167 11.37 -0.04 9.85
CA ALA A 167 12.57 0.78 9.77
C ALA A 167 12.21 2.25 9.54
N VAL A 168 12.73 3.12 10.41
CA VAL A 168 12.49 4.56 10.36
C VAL A 168 13.81 5.33 10.30
N PRO A 169 13.81 6.58 9.76
CA PRO A 169 14.97 7.46 9.87
C PRO A 169 15.38 7.61 11.34
N HIS A 170 16.68 7.48 11.61
CA HIS A 170 17.20 7.45 13.00
C HIS A 170 16.88 8.73 13.79
N ASP A 171 16.81 9.87 13.12
CA ASP A 171 16.46 11.17 13.70
C ASP A 171 14.96 11.32 13.99
N GLN A 172 14.11 10.41 13.45
CA GLN A 172 12.67 10.37 13.70
C GLN A 172 12.25 9.27 14.69
N ALA A 173 13.15 8.35 15.06
CA ALA A 173 12.80 7.18 15.87
C ALA A 173 12.19 7.55 17.22
N GLN A 174 12.80 8.49 17.97
CA GLN A 174 12.29 8.90 19.28
C GLN A 174 10.91 9.57 19.20
N ALA A 175 10.69 10.40 18.19
CA ALA A 175 9.39 11.03 17.97
C ALA A 175 8.32 9.99 17.61
N ARG A 176 8.68 8.97 16.83
CA ARG A 176 7.78 7.88 16.46
C ARG A 176 7.43 6.99 17.66
N VAL A 177 8.41 6.66 18.50
CA VAL A 177 8.17 5.95 19.77
C VAL A 177 7.22 6.76 20.66
N ALA A 178 7.49 8.06 20.85
CA ALA A 178 6.64 8.92 21.66
C ALA A 178 5.19 9.00 21.13
N ALA A 179 5.01 9.10 19.81
CA ALA A 179 3.70 9.12 19.19
C ALA A 179 2.94 7.79 19.39
N ALA A 180 3.62 6.66 19.27
CA ALA A 180 3.03 5.34 19.50
C ALA A 180 2.57 5.16 20.96
N LEU A 181 3.39 5.60 21.92
CA LEU A 181 3.02 5.58 23.36
C LEU A 181 1.85 6.51 23.65
N ALA A 182 1.83 7.69 23.07
CA ALA A 182 0.71 8.64 23.21
C ALA A 182 -0.59 8.12 22.61
N ALA A 183 -0.50 7.26 21.57
CA ALA A 183 -1.64 6.58 20.96
C ALA A 183 -2.12 5.33 21.73
N GLY A 184 -1.62 5.12 22.96
CA GLY A 184 -2.06 4.04 23.85
C GLY A 184 -1.21 2.77 23.81
N GLY A 185 -0.12 2.79 23.07
CA GLY A 185 0.86 1.69 23.08
C GLY A 185 1.67 1.60 24.37
N THR A 186 2.40 0.51 24.51
CA THR A 186 3.31 0.27 25.64
C THR A 186 4.72 -0.01 25.12
N LEU A 187 5.73 0.43 25.87
CA LEU A 187 7.12 0.04 25.64
C LEU A 187 7.37 -1.33 26.26
N VAL A 188 7.59 -2.33 25.43
CA VAL A 188 7.90 -3.71 25.86
C VAL A 188 9.38 -3.84 26.17
N SER A 189 10.24 -3.27 25.33
CA SER A 189 11.68 -3.33 25.52
C SER A 189 12.39 -2.18 24.76
N ASP A 190 13.38 -1.59 25.43
CA ASP A 190 14.35 -0.65 24.84
C ASP A 190 15.80 -1.16 24.89
N ARG A 191 15.97 -2.46 25.25
CA ARG A 191 17.31 -3.08 25.39
C ARG A 191 18.12 -3.05 24.09
N GLY A 192 17.44 -2.98 22.95
CA GLY A 192 18.07 -2.89 21.64
C GLY A 192 18.33 -1.44 21.19
N ALA A 193 17.90 -0.44 21.95
CA ALA A 193 18.05 0.95 21.54
C ALA A 193 19.54 1.37 21.45
N PRO A 194 19.91 2.19 20.47
CA PRO A 194 19.07 2.83 19.45
C PRO A 194 18.85 2.03 18.18
N MET A 195 19.24 0.74 18.15
CA MET A 195 19.06 -0.13 16.99
C MET A 195 17.57 -0.45 16.76
N TRP A 196 16.84 -0.77 17.85
CA TRP A 196 15.37 -0.93 17.82
C TRP A 196 14.75 -0.75 19.21
N TRP A 197 13.44 -0.47 19.22
CA TRP A 197 12.53 -0.46 20.38
C TRP A 197 11.38 -1.39 20.09
N THR A 198 11.09 -2.31 21.01
CA THR A 198 9.88 -3.15 20.92
C THR A 198 8.73 -2.46 21.61
N LEU A 199 7.67 -2.19 20.87
CA LEU A 199 6.42 -1.62 21.37
C LEU A 199 5.30 -2.65 21.22
N ALA A 200 4.22 -2.48 21.99
CA ALA A 200 3.00 -3.25 21.78
C ALA A 200 1.80 -2.30 21.68
N ASP A 201 0.82 -2.68 20.87
CA ASP A 201 -0.47 -2.00 20.80
C ASP A 201 -1.28 -2.23 22.08
N PRO A 202 -2.44 -1.58 22.26
CA PRO A 202 -3.29 -1.73 23.45
C PRO A 202 -3.76 -3.16 23.74
N GLU A 203 -3.67 -4.06 22.77
CA GLU A 203 -4.09 -5.46 22.89
C GLU A 203 -2.91 -6.45 22.87
N GLY A 204 -1.67 -5.94 22.87
CA GLY A 204 -0.45 -6.73 23.03
C GLY A 204 0.17 -7.23 21.72
N ASN A 205 -0.24 -6.73 20.56
CA ASN A 205 0.45 -7.03 19.30
C ASN A 205 1.75 -6.22 19.22
N GLU A 206 2.88 -6.94 19.05
CA GLU A 206 4.21 -6.34 19.09
C GLU A 206 4.66 -5.80 17.73
N VAL A 207 5.46 -4.72 17.79
CA VAL A 207 6.16 -4.10 16.66
C VAL A 207 7.54 -3.63 17.11
N ASP A 208 8.55 -3.82 16.26
CA ASP A 208 9.87 -3.23 16.47
C ASP A 208 10.03 -1.98 15.59
N LEU A 209 10.28 -0.83 16.23
CA LEU A 209 10.76 0.37 15.54
C LEU A 209 12.28 0.31 15.46
N ALA A 210 12.81 0.19 14.25
CA ALA A 210 14.22 -0.09 14.01
C ALA A 210 14.93 1.08 13.29
N THR A 211 16.24 1.21 13.53
CA THR A 211 17.11 2.15 12.83
C THR A 211 18.33 1.43 12.25
N TRP A 212 19.15 2.14 11.49
CA TRP A 212 20.43 1.63 11.00
C TRP A 212 21.54 1.64 12.07
N ILE A 213 21.40 2.42 13.15
CA ILE A 213 22.44 2.61 14.16
C ILE A 213 22.78 1.26 14.82
N GLY A 214 24.07 0.91 14.87
CA GLY A 214 24.56 -0.32 15.48
C GLY A 214 24.36 -1.58 14.62
N ARG A 215 24.15 -1.43 13.29
CA ARG A 215 24.04 -2.53 12.33
C ARG A 215 25.30 -2.72 11.46
N ASP A 216 26.41 -2.09 11.85
CA ASP A 216 27.71 -2.19 11.17
C ASP A 216 28.43 -3.52 11.49
#